data_1dc3fd8f696d29c80051aaee481cedb1
#
_entry.id   1dc3fd8f696d29c80051aaee481cedb1
#
_cell.length_a   1.000
_cell.length_b   1.000
_cell.length_c   1.000
_cell.angle_alpha   90.00
_cell.angle_beta   90.00
_cell.angle_gamma   90.00
#
_symmetry.space_group_name_H-M   'P 1'
#
loop_
_entity.id
_entity.type
_entity.pdbx_description
1 polymer ?
#
loop_
_entity_poly.entity_id
_entity_poly.type
_entity_poly.pdbx_seq_one_letter_code
_entity_poly.pdbx_strand_id
1 'polypeptide(L)'
;MAFEELLNDPVIQKYLHELVGPTGMPVAAAPPDGEVTDEELAEELGLELNDVRRALFILYENDLASYRRLRDEDSGWLTYLWTFEYDSIPEQLESEMYRLLDALHERKQYEEDNEFYLCGQCQLRFEFGEAMEFGFECPQCGGQLETMENSRLVEAMEMRIEELREELNVTDETDVDGVAGA
;
A
#
# COMPACT_ATOMS: atom_id res chain seq x y z
N MET A 1 13.76 -12.03 13.31
CA MET A 1 14.73 -11.03 12.79
C MET A 1 14.94 -9.99 13.88
N ALA A 2 16.18 -9.54 14.11
CA ALA A 2 16.36 -8.46 15.06
C ALA A 2 15.76 -7.17 14.47
N PHE A 3 15.14 -6.37 15.31
CA PHE A 3 14.45 -5.14 14.92
C PHE A 3 15.32 -4.19 14.07
N GLU A 4 16.62 -4.06 14.42
CA GLU A 4 17.58 -3.28 13.63
C GLU A 4 17.81 -3.83 12.21
N GLU A 5 17.66 -5.13 11.98
CA GLU A 5 17.77 -5.73 10.65
C GLU A 5 16.55 -5.37 9.79
N LEU A 6 15.34 -5.35 10.36
CA LEU A 6 14.12 -4.93 9.66
C LEU A 6 14.21 -3.46 9.20
N LEU A 7 14.67 -2.57 10.07
CA LEU A 7 14.81 -1.15 9.73
C LEU A 7 15.93 -0.85 8.72
N ASN A 8 16.86 -1.77 8.51
CA ASN A 8 17.90 -1.64 7.49
C ASN A 8 17.46 -2.15 6.11
N ASP A 9 16.29 -2.81 6.02
CA ASP A 9 15.74 -3.26 4.73
C ASP A 9 15.23 -2.07 3.93
N PRO A 10 15.72 -1.86 2.68
CA PRO A 10 15.28 -0.73 1.84
C PRO A 10 13.79 -0.75 1.51
N VAL A 11 13.16 -1.93 1.43
CA VAL A 11 11.73 -2.09 1.14
C VAL A 11 10.92 -1.59 2.33
N ILE A 12 11.30 -2.02 3.54
CA ILE A 12 10.66 -1.60 4.78
C ILE A 12 10.84 -0.10 5.03
N GLN A 13 12.03 0.44 4.79
CA GLN A 13 12.26 1.89 4.87
C GLN A 13 11.37 2.67 3.90
N LYS A 14 11.25 2.19 2.67
CA LYS A 14 10.37 2.80 1.67
C LYS A 14 8.91 2.73 2.10
N TYR A 15 8.46 1.58 2.56
CA TYR A 15 7.10 1.38 3.07
C TYR A 15 6.78 2.34 4.21
N LEU A 16 7.62 2.39 5.24
CA LEU A 16 7.44 3.32 6.37
C LEU A 16 7.47 4.78 5.92
N HIS A 17 8.37 5.15 5.00
CA HIS A 17 8.45 6.50 4.46
C HIS A 17 7.19 6.91 3.68
N GLU A 18 6.61 6.00 2.89
CA GLU A 18 5.36 6.25 2.18
C GLU A 18 4.18 6.38 3.14
N LEU A 19 4.21 5.62 4.24
CA LEU A 19 3.16 5.59 5.25
C LEU A 19 3.13 6.88 6.08
N VAL A 20 4.23 7.20 6.77
CA VAL A 20 4.29 8.31 7.74
C VAL A 20 4.81 9.62 7.13
N GLY A 21 5.33 9.58 5.91
CA GLY A 21 5.94 10.72 5.23
C GLY A 21 7.28 11.17 5.83
N PRO A 22 7.92 12.19 5.22
CA PRO A 22 9.26 12.62 5.64
C PRO A 22 9.31 13.16 7.06
N THR A 23 8.24 13.80 7.55
CA THR A 23 8.18 14.35 8.92
C THR A 23 7.99 13.26 9.97
N GLY A 24 7.27 12.19 9.66
CA GLY A 24 7.04 11.06 10.57
C GLY A 24 8.14 10.00 10.53
N MET A 25 8.98 9.99 9.49
CA MET A 25 10.03 8.99 9.34
C MET A 25 11.02 8.91 10.52
N PRO A 26 11.45 10.01 11.15
CA PRO A 26 12.29 9.92 12.36
C PRO A 26 11.63 9.17 13.52
N VAL A 27 10.30 9.28 13.66
CA VAL A 27 9.53 8.54 14.67
C VAL A 27 9.50 7.04 14.33
N ALA A 28 9.21 6.73 13.07
CA ALA A 28 9.12 5.34 12.60
C ALA A 28 10.49 4.63 12.57
N ALA A 29 11.58 5.37 12.32
CA ALA A 29 12.93 4.80 12.21
C ALA A 29 13.65 4.61 13.55
N ALA A 30 13.14 5.16 14.65
CA ALA A 30 13.77 5.11 15.97
C ALA A 30 12.79 4.63 17.05
N PRO A 31 12.22 3.40 16.91
CA PRO A 31 11.34 2.87 17.95
C PRO A 31 12.13 2.59 19.22
N PRO A 32 11.62 3.02 20.38
CA PRO A 32 12.26 2.76 21.65
C PRO A 32 12.13 1.28 22.07
N ASP A 33 13.01 0.84 22.91
CA ASP A 33 12.88 -0.44 23.59
C ASP A 33 11.75 -0.36 24.64
N GLY A 34 10.58 -0.90 24.30
CA GLY A 34 9.43 -0.96 25.18
C GLY A 34 8.44 0.20 25.04
N GLU A 35 7.83 0.59 26.15
CA GLU A 35 6.79 1.63 26.14
C GLU A 35 7.37 3.03 26.29
N VAL A 36 6.82 3.98 25.53
CA VAL A 36 7.25 5.39 25.54
C VAL A 36 6.03 6.31 25.45
N THR A 37 6.13 7.50 26.01
CA THR A 37 5.12 8.56 25.82
C THR A 37 5.41 9.38 24.56
N ASP A 38 4.38 10.02 24.01
CA ASP A 38 4.53 10.94 22.88
C ASP A 38 5.40 12.15 23.24
N GLU A 39 5.35 12.62 24.48
CA GLU A 39 6.20 13.70 25.00
C GLU A 39 7.69 13.29 25.08
N GLU A 40 7.99 12.10 25.61
CA GLU A 40 9.36 11.58 25.69
C GLU A 40 9.96 11.39 24.29
N LEU A 41 9.18 10.85 23.36
CA LEU A 41 9.60 10.67 21.97
C LEU A 41 9.87 12.01 21.27
N ALA A 42 9.03 13.01 21.52
CA ALA A 42 9.19 14.35 20.96
C ALA A 42 10.47 15.03 21.49
N GLU A 43 10.77 14.86 22.77
CA GLU A 43 11.99 15.41 23.40
C GLU A 43 13.24 14.70 22.87
N GLU A 44 13.23 13.36 22.80
CA GLU A 44 14.35 12.55 22.35
C GLU A 44 14.73 12.82 20.88
N LEU A 45 13.71 12.92 20.01
CA LEU A 45 13.90 13.15 18.59
C LEU A 45 14.02 14.63 18.21
N GLY A 46 13.76 15.55 19.15
CA GLY A 46 13.77 16.99 18.89
C GLY A 46 12.69 17.43 17.89
N LEU A 47 11.52 16.78 17.91
CA LEU A 47 10.39 17.03 17.03
C LEU A 47 9.26 17.77 17.74
N GLU A 48 8.40 18.40 16.95
CA GLU A 48 7.16 18.97 17.47
C GLU A 48 6.20 17.84 17.91
N LEU A 49 5.62 17.98 19.12
CA LEU A 49 4.73 16.98 19.71
C LEU A 49 3.56 16.58 18.80
N ASN A 50 3.02 17.53 18.04
CA ASN A 50 1.93 17.26 17.12
C ASN A 50 2.34 16.38 15.93
N ASP A 51 3.59 16.51 15.46
CA ASP A 51 4.13 15.69 14.38
C ASP A 51 4.38 14.25 14.87
N VAL A 52 4.89 14.11 16.09
CA VAL A 52 5.06 12.79 16.75
C VAL A 52 3.70 12.10 16.92
N ARG A 53 2.71 12.81 17.47
CA ARG A 53 1.34 12.28 17.64
C ARG A 53 0.73 11.81 16.33
N ARG A 54 0.92 12.61 15.26
CA ARG A 54 0.43 12.27 13.94
C ARG A 54 1.08 11.01 13.40
N ALA A 55 2.40 10.88 13.52
CA ALA A 55 3.13 9.69 13.08
C ALA A 55 2.71 8.45 13.86
N LEU A 56 2.63 8.54 15.20
CA LEU A 56 2.16 7.46 16.08
C LEU A 56 0.74 7.00 15.73
N PHE A 57 -0.16 7.96 15.42
CA PHE A 57 -1.52 7.64 15.04
C PHE A 57 -1.60 6.91 13.69
N ILE A 58 -0.78 7.33 12.71
CA ILE A 58 -0.68 6.64 11.42
C ILE A 58 -0.13 5.22 11.60
N LEU A 59 0.91 5.04 12.42
CA LEU A 59 1.43 3.71 12.73
C LEU A 59 0.38 2.83 13.41
N TYR A 60 -0.40 3.40 14.35
CA TYR A 60 -1.49 2.70 15.02
C TYR A 60 -2.61 2.26 14.06
N GLU A 61 -3.02 3.13 13.13
CA GLU A 61 -4.06 2.81 12.12
C GLU A 61 -3.63 1.69 11.15
N ASN A 62 -2.32 1.43 11.07
CA ASN A 62 -1.73 0.39 10.24
C ASN A 62 -1.17 -0.79 11.05
N ASP A 63 -1.62 -0.96 12.29
CA ASP A 63 -1.22 -2.06 13.19
C ASP A 63 0.30 -2.16 13.43
N LEU A 64 1.04 -1.03 13.27
CA LEU A 64 2.48 -0.92 13.50
C LEU A 64 2.83 -0.31 14.86
N ALA A 65 1.83 0.15 15.58
CA ALA A 65 1.94 0.61 16.97
C ALA A 65 0.67 0.31 17.74
N SER A 66 0.82 0.07 19.02
CA SER A 66 -0.30 -0.02 19.97
C SER A 66 -0.13 0.97 21.10
N TYR A 67 -1.17 1.23 21.85
CA TYR A 67 -1.05 2.06 23.04
C TYR A 67 -1.92 1.55 24.19
N ARG A 68 -1.46 1.82 25.41
CA ARG A 68 -2.30 1.73 26.62
C ARG A 68 -2.40 3.07 27.32
N ARG A 69 -3.48 3.26 28.04
CA ARG A 69 -3.74 4.51 28.79
C ARG A 69 -3.39 4.31 30.25
N LEU A 70 -2.58 5.22 30.78
CA LEU A 70 -2.40 5.38 32.22
C LEU A 70 -3.20 6.60 32.70
N ARG A 71 -3.92 6.42 33.78
CA ARG A 71 -4.60 7.53 34.44
C ARG A 71 -3.84 7.82 35.74
N ASP A 72 -3.40 9.05 35.86
CA ASP A 72 -2.84 9.53 37.11
C ASP A 72 -3.95 9.65 38.18
N GLU A 73 -3.76 9.03 39.32
CA GLU A 73 -4.79 8.95 40.38
C GLU A 73 -5.04 10.30 41.08
N ASP A 74 -4.05 11.18 41.11
CA ASP A 74 -4.12 12.47 41.84
C ASP A 74 -4.67 13.57 40.91
N SER A 75 -4.18 13.68 39.69
CA SER A 75 -4.55 14.72 38.75
C SER A 75 -5.69 14.31 37.78
N GLY A 76 -5.92 13.00 37.63
CA GLY A 76 -6.88 12.45 36.67
C GLY A 76 -6.43 12.53 35.20
N TRP A 77 -5.22 12.99 34.93
CA TRP A 77 -4.66 13.08 33.60
C TRP A 77 -4.48 11.71 32.96
N LEU A 78 -4.67 11.64 31.64
CA LEU A 78 -4.46 10.44 30.84
C LEU A 78 -3.15 10.58 30.08
N THR A 79 -2.24 9.64 30.30
CA THR A 79 -1.00 9.48 29.55
C THR A 79 -1.12 8.27 28.63
N TYR A 80 -0.70 8.40 27.40
CA TYR A 80 -0.64 7.31 26.43
C TYR A 80 0.76 6.73 26.42
N LEU A 81 0.87 5.43 26.64
CA LEU A 81 2.11 4.67 26.50
C LEU A 81 2.04 3.88 25.20
N TRP A 82 2.95 4.16 24.30
CA TRP A 82 3.03 3.58 22.97
C TRP A 82 4.04 2.44 22.94
N THR A 83 3.70 1.41 22.16
CA THR A 83 4.57 0.26 21.85
C THR A 83 4.58 0.10 20.35
N PHE A 84 5.76 -0.15 19.77
CA PHE A 84 5.92 -0.37 18.32
C PHE A 84 5.85 -1.88 18.01
N GLU A 85 5.11 -2.24 16.98
CA GLU A 85 4.71 -3.62 16.63
C GLU A 85 5.22 -4.00 15.23
N TYR A 86 6.53 -3.80 14.98
CA TYR A 86 7.11 -3.97 13.64
C TYR A 86 7.36 -5.42 13.22
N ASP A 87 7.24 -6.37 14.13
CA ASP A 87 7.37 -7.80 13.82
C ASP A 87 6.32 -8.26 12.80
N SER A 88 5.20 -7.55 12.70
CA SER A 88 4.12 -7.83 11.73
C SER A 88 4.38 -7.30 10.31
N ILE A 89 5.36 -6.40 10.11
CA ILE A 89 5.63 -5.77 8.80
C ILE A 89 5.89 -6.79 7.69
N PRO A 90 6.74 -7.82 7.88
CA PRO A 90 6.99 -8.80 6.83
C PRO A 90 5.72 -9.51 6.36
N GLU A 91 4.85 -9.94 7.28
CA GLU A 91 3.59 -10.61 6.98
C GLU A 91 2.60 -9.67 6.26
N GLN A 92 2.55 -8.40 6.68
CA GLN A 92 1.71 -7.39 6.01
C GLN A 92 2.18 -7.13 4.58
N LEU A 93 3.49 -6.97 4.36
CA LEU A 93 4.05 -6.77 3.02
C LEU A 93 3.78 -7.98 2.13
N GLU A 94 3.99 -9.18 2.63
CA GLU A 94 3.68 -10.42 1.90
C GLU A 94 2.19 -10.48 1.52
N SER A 95 1.30 -10.17 2.44
CA SER A 95 -0.14 -10.10 2.18
C SER A 95 -0.51 -9.07 1.10
N GLU A 96 0.11 -7.89 1.13
CA GLU A 96 -0.11 -6.86 0.09
C GLU A 96 0.46 -7.29 -1.28
N MET A 97 1.57 -8.02 -1.30
CA MET A 97 2.13 -8.58 -2.54
C MET A 97 1.19 -9.61 -3.15
N TYR A 98 0.58 -10.49 -2.36
CA TYR A 98 -0.45 -11.42 -2.85
C TYR A 98 -1.67 -10.68 -3.41
N ARG A 99 -2.18 -9.67 -2.71
CA ARG A 99 -3.31 -8.86 -3.20
C ARG A 99 -2.98 -8.14 -4.52
N LEU A 100 -1.75 -7.64 -4.63
CA LEU A 100 -1.30 -7.00 -5.87
C LEU A 100 -1.19 -8.02 -7.01
N LEU A 101 -0.70 -9.22 -6.72
CA LEU A 101 -0.59 -10.31 -7.67
C LEU A 101 -1.98 -10.70 -8.22
N ASP A 102 -2.97 -10.87 -7.35
CA ASP A 102 -4.36 -11.17 -7.72
C ASP A 102 -4.96 -10.05 -8.59
N ALA A 103 -4.82 -8.80 -8.15
CA ALA A 103 -5.34 -7.66 -8.89
C ALA A 103 -4.69 -7.51 -10.28
N LEU A 104 -3.40 -7.84 -10.41
CA LEU A 104 -2.71 -7.84 -11.69
C LEU A 104 -3.20 -8.97 -12.61
N HIS A 105 -3.46 -10.17 -12.07
CA HIS A 105 -4.04 -11.28 -12.83
C HIS A 105 -5.42 -10.94 -13.35
N GLU A 106 -6.32 -10.46 -12.49
CA GLU A 106 -7.67 -10.04 -12.87
C GLU A 106 -7.62 -8.93 -13.93
N ARG A 107 -6.74 -7.96 -13.76
CA ARG A 107 -6.58 -6.85 -14.70
C ARG A 107 -6.02 -7.33 -16.04
N LYS A 108 -5.00 -8.19 -16.04
CA LYS A 108 -4.41 -8.76 -17.24
C LYS A 108 -5.48 -9.53 -18.02
N GLN A 109 -6.23 -10.42 -17.36
CA GLN A 109 -7.30 -11.18 -17.97
C GLN A 109 -8.37 -10.26 -18.59
N TYR A 110 -8.79 -9.21 -17.87
CA TYR A 110 -9.72 -8.23 -18.41
C TYR A 110 -9.19 -7.53 -19.65
N GLU A 111 -7.89 -7.22 -19.71
CA GLU A 111 -7.27 -6.61 -20.89
C GLU A 111 -7.18 -7.58 -22.08
N GLU A 112 -6.97 -8.87 -21.83
CA GLU A 112 -6.89 -9.91 -22.87
C GLU A 112 -8.26 -10.30 -23.41
N ASP A 113 -9.28 -10.32 -22.56
CA ASP A 113 -10.63 -10.76 -22.94
C ASP A 113 -11.44 -9.66 -23.66
N ASN A 114 -11.00 -8.40 -23.63
CA ASN A 114 -11.74 -7.28 -24.17
C ASN A 114 -10.96 -6.48 -25.20
N GLU A 115 -11.68 -5.98 -26.21
CA GLU A 115 -11.17 -5.02 -27.17
C GLU A 115 -11.52 -3.60 -26.75
N PHE A 116 -10.58 -2.69 -26.87
CA PHE A 116 -10.72 -1.31 -26.40
C PHE A 116 -10.58 -0.30 -27.53
N TYR A 117 -11.28 0.80 -27.36
CA TYR A 117 -11.30 1.94 -28.24
C TYR A 117 -10.93 3.21 -27.50
N LEU A 118 -10.10 4.03 -28.10
CA LEU A 118 -9.60 5.28 -27.53
C LEU A 118 -10.09 6.47 -28.37
N CYS A 119 -10.56 7.51 -27.70
CA CYS A 119 -10.85 8.78 -28.37
C CYS A 119 -9.55 9.55 -28.63
N GLY A 120 -9.23 9.82 -29.88
CA GLY A 120 -8.02 10.58 -30.24
C GLY A 120 -7.99 12.03 -29.73
N GLN A 121 -9.13 12.60 -29.31
CA GLN A 121 -9.23 14.00 -28.86
C GLN A 121 -9.19 14.13 -27.33
N CYS A 122 -10.00 13.36 -26.60
CA CYS A 122 -10.15 13.50 -25.15
C CYS A 122 -9.53 12.33 -24.35
N GLN A 123 -8.94 11.34 -25.04
CA GLN A 123 -8.23 10.19 -24.45
C GLN A 123 -9.12 9.31 -23.56
N LEU A 124 -10.44 9.36 -23.71
CA LEU A 124 -11.36 8.45 -23.06
C LEU A 124 -11.29 7.08 -23.73
N ARG A 125 -11.29 6.04 -22.90
CA ARG A 125 -11.25 4.64 -23.30
C ARG A 125 -12.63 4.02 -23.12
N PHE A 126 -13.03 3.17 -24.08
CA PHE A 126 -14.30 2.47 -24.11
C PHE A 126 -14.06 1.01 -24.47
N GLU A 127 -14.87 0.11 -23.93
CA GLU A 127 -14.93 -1.27 -24.40
C GLU A 127 -15.63 -1.34 -25.78
N PHE A 128 -15.42 -2.43 -26.51
CA PHE A 128 -16.06 -2.65 -27.81
C PHE A 128 -17.59 -2.47 -27.75
N GLY A 129 -18.25 -3.02 -26.72
CA GLY A 129 -19.70 -2.92 -26.54
C GLY A 129 -20.19 -1.49 -26.44
N GLU A 130 -19.51 -0.68 -25.61
CA GLU A 130 -19.81 0.75 -25.43
C GLU A 130 -19.53 1.54 -26.73
N ALA A 131 -18.37 1.29 -27.36
CA ALA A 131 -17.99 1.94 -28.60
C ALA A 131 -19.02 1.67 -29.70
N MET A 132 -19.54 0.45 -29.76
CA MET A 132 -20.58 0.05 -30.71
C MET A 132 -21.92 0.76 -30.42
N GLU A 133 -22.32 0.89 -29.15
CA GLU A 133 -23.54 1.63 -28.77
C GLU A 133 -23.47 3.10 -29.15
N PHE A 134 -22.29 3.72 -29.08
CA PHE A 134 -22.04 5.11 -29.49
C PHE A 134 -21.72 5.26 -30.98
N GLY A 135 -21.80 4.19 -31.77
CA GLY A 135 -21.50 4.22 -33.21
C GLY A 135 -20.04 4.59 -33.50
N PHE A 136 -19.12 4.27 -32.63
CA PHE A 136 -17.69 4.63 -32.65
C PHE A 136 -17.42 6.15 -32.66
N GLU A 137 -18.34 6.93 -32.14
CA GLU A 137 -18.15 8.37 -31.84
C GLU A 137 -18.12 8.61 -30.34
N CYS A 138 -17.18 9.40 -29.87
CA CYS A 138 -17.03 9.71 -28.44
C CYS A 138 -18.22 10.52 -27.92
N PRO A 139 -18.96 10.04 -26.92
CA PRO A 139 -20.15 10.74 -26.39
C PRO A 139 -19.80 12.06 -25.70
N GLN A 140 -18.54 12.27 -25.30
CA GLN A 140 -18.11 13.49 -24.63
C GLN A 140 -17.70 14.61 -25.60
N CYS A 141 -17.01 14.29 -26.72
CA CYS A 141 -16.44 15.32 -27.59
C CYS A 141 -16.81 15.15 -29.07
N GLY A 142 -17.52 14.09 -29.45
CA GLY A 142 -17.87 13.76 -30.84
C GLY A 142 -16.68 13.31 -31.69
N GLY A 143 -15.53 13.07 -31.09
CA GLY A 143 -14.35 12.55 -31.79
C GLY A 143 -14.51 11.09 -32.15
N GLN A 144 -13.85 10.64 -33.20
CA GLN A 144 -13.87 9.24 -33.63
C GLN A 144 -13.10 8.37 -32.62
N LEU A 145 -13.66 7.20 -32.32
CA LEU A 145 -13.02 6.18 -31.50
C LEU A 145 -12.18 5.26 -32.41
N GLU A 146 -10.92 5.10 -32.06
CA GLU A 146 -9.96 4.26 -32.77
C GLU A 146 -9.61 3.04 -31.91
N THR A 147 -9.34 1.90 -32.55
CA THR A 147 -8.91 0.68 -31.83
C THR A 147 -7.63 0.96 -31.01
N MET A 148 -7.65 0.58 -29.76
CA MET A 148 -6.51 0.72 -28.87
C MET A 148 -5.72 -0.59 -28.79
N GLU A 149 -4.45 -0.55 -29.18
CA GLU A 149 -3.51 -1.65 -28.97
C GLU A 149 -3.04 -1.64 -27.50
N ASN A 150 -3.37 -2.70 -26.76
CA ASN A 150 -3.03 -2.84 -25.34
C ASN A 150 -1.94 -3.91 -25.08
N SER A 151 -1.36 -4.52 -26.11
CA SER A 151 -0.34 -5.57 -25.98
C SER A 151 0.82 -5.19 -25.07
N ARG A 152 1.33 -3.95 -25.15
CA ARG A 152 2.40 -3.47 -24.27
C ARG A 152 1.98 -3.37 -22.80
N LEU A 153 0.72 -3.09 -22.54
CA LEU A 153 0.18 -3.04 -21.19
C LEU A 153 0.08 -4.45 -20.62
N VAL A 154 -0.39 -5.41 -21.42
CA VAL A 154 -0.46 -6.83 -21.05
C VAL A 154 0.93 -7.38 -20.77
N GLU A 155 1.91 -7.13 -21.64
CA GLU A 155 3.31 -7.53 -21.45
C GLU A 155 3.91 -6.94 -20.16
N ALA A 156 3.64 -5.67 -19.86
CA ALA A 156 4.14 -5.04 -18.65
C ALA A 156 3.51 -5.64 -17.37
N MET A 157 2.23 -5.98 -17.40
CA MET A 157 1.58 -6.70 -16.30
C MET A 157 2.16 -8.10 -16.12
N GLU A 158 2.39 -8.82 -17.21
CA GLU A 158 2.98 -10.16 -17.19
C GLU A 158 4.38 -10.18 -16.57
N MET A 159 5.23 -9.21 -16.95
CA MET A 159 6.54 -9.03 -16.34
C MET A 159 6.43 -8.76 -14.83
N ARG A 160 5.50 -7.90 -14.41
CA ARG A 160 5.31 -7.57 -12.99
C ARG A 160 4.76 -8.74 -12.19
N ILE A 161 3.86 -9.53 -12.77
CA ILE A 161 3.35 -10.78 -12.18
C ILE A 161 4.51 -11.76 -11.94
N GLU A 162 5.39 -11.94 -12.91
CA GLU A 162 6.53 -12.84 -12.77
C GLU A 162 7.52 -12.38 -11.69
N GLU A 163 7.84 -11.08 -11.65
CA GLU A 163 8.66 -10.49 -10.58
C GLU A 163 8.07 -10.76 -9.19
N LEU A 164 6.76 -10.53 -9.00
CA LEU A 164 6.08 -10.76 -7.71
C LEU A 164 6.06 -12.24 -7.34
N ARG A 165 5.87 -13.14 -8.30
CA ARG A 165 5.94 -14.59 -8.07
C ARG A 165 7.32 -15.04 -7.61
N GLU A 166 8.38 -14.52 -8.23
CA GLU A 166 9.76 -14.78 -7.81
C GLU A 166 10.01 -14.28 -6.39
N GLU A 167 9.58 -13.06 -6.06
CA GLU A 167 9.71 -12.47 -4.73
C GLU A 167 8.93 -13.27 -3.66
N LEU A 168 7.72 -13.75 -3.99
CA LEU A 168 6.87 -14.57 -3.10
C LEU A 168 7.26 -16.05 -3.08
N ASN A 169 8.19 -16.51 -3.93
CA ASN A 169 8.53 -17.92 -4.15
C ASN A 169 7.33 -18.80 -4.55
N VAL A 170 6.36 -18.24 -5.28
CA VAL A 170 5.18 -18.95 -5.78
C VAL A 170 5.49 -19.52 -7.16
N THR A 171 5.38 -20.85 -7.31
CA THR A 171 5.79 -21.56 -8.54
C THR A 171 4.65 -21.93 -9.49
N ASP A 172 3.35 -21.76 -9.12
CA ASP A 172 2.22 -22.15 -9.96
C ASP A 172 0.95 -21.31 -9.72
N GLU A 173 0.09 -21.21 -10.75
CA GLU A 173 -1.19 -20.47 -10.74
C GLU A 173 -2.24 -21.01 -9.75
N THR A 174 -1.97 -22.12 -9.08
CA THR A 174 -2.93 -22.86 -8.25
C THR A 174 -2.93 -22.49 -6.77
N ASP A 175 -1.98 -21.68 -6.29
CA ASP A 175 -1.84 -21.39 -4.86
C ASP A 175 -2.61 -20.14 -4.37
N VAL A 176 -3.38 -19.47 -5.25
CA VAL A 176 -4.09 -18.22 -4.92
C VAL A 176 -5.40 -18.45 -4.15
N ASP A 177 -5.94 -19.69 -4.17
CA ASP A 177 -7.23 -20.01 -3.53
C ASP A 177 -7.15 -20.28 -1.99
N GLY A 178 -5.97 -20.13 -1.40
CA GLY A 178 -5.70 -20.60 -0.02
C GLY A 178 -5.88 -19.59 1.12
N VAL A 179 -5.97 -18.27 0.86
CA VAL A 179 -5.87 -17.25 1.92
C VAL A 179 -7.18 -16.51 2.24
N ALA A 180 -8.28 -16.84 1.58
CA ALA A 180 -9.59 -16.19 1.80
C ALA A 180 -10.43 -16.88 2.90
N GLY A 181 -9.83 -17.31 4.03
CA GLY A 181 -10.59 -18.00 5.06
C GLY A 181 -9.88 -18.21 6.39
N ALA A 182 -9.56 -17.17 7.12
CA ALA A 182 -9.35 -17.29 8.56
C ALA A 182 -9.71 -15.96 9.26
#